data_3c9edc11266c1a176a46a70efd116271
#
_entry.id   3c9edc11266c1a176a46a70efd116271
#
_cell.length_a   1.000
_cell.length_b   1.000
_cell.length_c   1.000
_cell.angle_alpha   90.00
_cell.angle_beta   90.00
_cell.angle_gamma   90.00
#
_symmetry.space_group_name_H-M   'P 1'
#
loop_
_entity.id
_entity.type
_entity.pdbx_description
1 polymer ?
#
loop_
_entity_poly.entity_id
_entity_poly.type
_entity_poly.pdbx_seq_one_letter_code
_entity_poly.pdbx_strand_id
1 'polypeptide(L)'
;ENGFYGAQDLFDEVIIMSNTIHNDSTARFLKKAFTVTDGYSDGMITDIYNKQKSFGEKKNAPFIAIVADDILGKNLKRNSELSFFATRFRHANCGLLAIFTQNFKSVDTILRNNSSDIIIFKQTNKRQLEQIEEEYGGVYEGKFLELYKIATAGKYNFLYLRMKTGEAFRNFEEKIGEYGNILVGERISDTEAGLPTDTGA
;
A
#
# COMPACT_ATOMS: atom_id res chain seq x y z
N GLU A 1 12.97 -3.47 -17.28
CA GLU A 1 13.94 -2.38 -16.96
C GLU A 1 13.29 -1.03 -16.63
N ASN A 2 12.00 -0.82 -16.87
CA ASN A 2 11.35 0.51 -16.75
C ASN A 2 10.56 0.75 -15.46
N GLY A 3 10.49 -0.20 -14.54
CA GLY A 3 9.56 -0.11 -13.40
C GLY A 3 9.92 0.96 -12.36
N PHE A 4 11.20 1.23 -12.14
CA PHE A 4 11.63 2.13 -11.08
C PHE A 4 11.88 3.57 -11.57
N TYR A 5 12.31 3.73 -12.80
CA TYR A 5 12.55 5.04 -13.42
C TYR A 5 11.25 5.75 -13.82
N GLY A 6 10.14 5.01 -13.97
CA GLY A 6 8.83 5.59 -14.27
C GLY A 6 8.27 6.51 -13.17
N ALA A 7 8.71 6.36 -11.92
CA ALA A 7 8.31 7.24 -10.83
C ALA A 7 8.94 8.64 -10.93
N GLN A 8 10.14 8.77 -11.51
CA GLN A 8 10.79 10.06 -11.72
C GLN A 8 10.09 10.89 -12.80
N ASP A 9 9.50 10.21 -13.81
CA ASP A 9 8.77 10.89 -14.88
C ASP A 9 7.35 11.26 -14.46
N LEU A 10 6.81 10.61 -13.40
CA LEU A 10 5.45 10.85 -12.93
C LEU A 10 5.39 11.95 -11.87
N PHE A 11 6.40 12.06 -11.02
CA PHE A 11 6.46 13.03 -9.93
C PHE A 11 7.64 13.97 -10.10
N ASP A 12 7.42 15.28 -9.89
CA ASP A 12 8.47 16.28 -9.89
C ASP A 12 9.43 16.08 -8.70
N GLU A 13 8.92 15.62 -7.57
CA GLU A 13 9.71 15.33 -6.36
C GLU A 13 9.16 14.09 -5.64
N VAL A 14 10.07 13.18 -5.25
CA VAL A 14 9.76 12.04 -4.38
C VAL A 14 10.51 12.20 -3.08
N ILE A 15 9.76 12.28 -1.97
CA ILE A 15 10.28 12.46 -0.62
C ILE A 15 10.15 11.14 0.13
N ILE A 16 11.28 10.58 0.55
CA ILE A 16 11.33 9.32 1.31
C ILE A 16 11.75 9.62 2.75
N MET A 17 10.90 9.26 3.69
CA MET A 17 11.15 9.36 5.12
C MET A 17 11.37 7.96 5.68
N SER A 18 12.58 7.61 6.11
CA SER A 18 12.89 6.28 6.62
C SER A 18 13.95 6.33 7.71
N ASN A 19 13.71 5.63 8.82
CA ASN A 19 14.67 5.51 9.92
C ASN A 19 15.82 4.53 9.59
N THR A 20 15.66 3.67 8.60
CA THR A 20 16.57 2.56 8.32
C THR A 20 17.36 2.71 7.03
N ILE A 21 16.89 3.56 6.11
CA ILE A 21 17.45 3.69 4.75
C ILE A 21 18.93 4.10 4.73
N HIS A 22 19.41 4.81 5.77
CA HIS A 22 20.81 5.23 5.86
C HIS A 22 21.77 4.07 6.10
N ASN A 23 21.30 3.01 6.74
CA ASN A 23 22.08 1.82 7.07
C ASN A 23 21.87 0.69 6.04
N ASP A 24 20.90 0.84 5.13
CA ASP A 24 20.63 -0.17 4.10
C ASP A 24 21.49 0.09 2.87
N SER A 25 22.41 -0.85 2.61
CA SER A 25 23.28 -0.80 1.42
C SER A 25 22.50 -0.99 0.12
N THR A 26 21.36 -1.71 0.16
CA THR A 26 20.53 -1.96 -1.01
C THR A 26 19.74 -0.72 -1.42
N ALA A 27 19.48 0.17 -0.48
CA ALA A 27 18.76 1.42 -0.70
C ALA A 27 19.65 2.62 -1.14
N ARG A 28 20.95 2.40 -1.36
CA ARG A 28 21.87 3.48 -1.75
C ARG A 28 21.45 4.25 -3.00
N PHE A 29 20.83 3.56 -3.95
CA PHE A 29 20.37 4.18 -5.18
C PHE A 29 19.20 5.15 -4.94
N LEU A 30 18.35 4.90 -3.95
CA LEU A 30 17.24 5.80 -3.59
C LEU A 30 17.75 7.18 -3.14
N LYS A 31 18.86 7.21 -2.39
CA LYS A 31 19.49 8.47 -1.95
C LYS A 31 20.08 9.30 -3.08
N LYS A 32 20.39 8.66 -4.20
CA LYS A 32 20.91 9.36 -5.40
C LYS A 32 19.79 9.90 -6.28
N ALA A 33 18.63 9.25 -6.25
CA ALA A 33 17.52 9.54 -7.13
C ALA A 33 16.46 10.44 -6.47
N PHE A 34 16.34 10.40 -5.14
CA PHE A 34 15.23 11.03 -4.41
C PHE A 34 15.70 11.83 -3.20
N THR A 35 14.84 12.73 -2.73
CA THR A 35 14.99 13.43 -1.45
C THR A 35 14.74 12.43 -0.31
N VAL A 36 15.78 12.09 0.44
CA VAL A 36 15.70 11.14 1.56
C VAL A 36 15.98 11.85 2.87
N THR A 37 15.07 11.67 3.84
CA THR A 37 15.23 12.21 5.20
C THR A 37 15.46 11.10 6.22
N ASP A 38 16.21 11.41 7.27
CA ASP A 38 16.47 10.49 8.38
C ASP A 38 15.27 10.47 9.34
N GLY A 39 14.37 9.54 9.08
CA GLY A 39 13.15 9.37 9.83
C GLY A 39 12.06 10.38 9.49
N TYR A 40 11.07 10.44 10.39
CA TYR A 40 9.88 11.25 10.30
C TYR A 40 9.74 12.15 11.54
N SER A 41 9.31 13.38 11.31
CA SER A 41 8.79 14.25 12.37
C SER A 41 7.55 15.02 11.86
N ASP A 42 6.65 15.37 12.78
CA ASP A 42 5.44 16.11 12.41
C ASP A 42 5.77 17.44 11.73
N GLY A 43 6.77 18.18 12.21
CA GLY A 43 7.22 19.43 11.59
C GLY A 43 7.55 19.31 10.11
N MET A 44 8.10 18.16 9.66
CA MET A 44 8.43 17.94 8.25
C MET A 44 7.19 17.94 7.35
N ILE A 45 6.10 17.34 7.81
CA ILE A 45 4.83 17.29 7.05
C ILE A 45 4.23 18.68 6.97
N THR A 46 4.26 19.45 8.05
CA THR A 46 3.82 20.85 8.07
C THR A 46 4.66 21.70 7.12
N ASP A 47 5.98 21.52 7.10
CA ASP A 47 6.87 22.25 6.20
C ASP A 47 6.60 21.92 4.74
N ILE A 48 6.42 20.64 4.40
CA ILE A 48 6.03 20.19 3.04
C ILE A 48 4.70 20.83 2.65
N TYR A 49 3.69 20.77 3.51
CA TYR A 49 2.38 21.34 3.23
C TYR A 49 2.44 22.86 3.02
N ASN A 50 3.18 23.59 3.86
CA ASN A 50 3.37 25.03 3.75
C ASN A 50 4.16 25.40 2.48
N LYS A 51 5.23 24.63 2.15
CA LYS A 51 5.98 24.79 0.90
C LYS A 51 5.06 24.65 -0.30
N GLN A 52 4.24 23.60 -0.34
CA GLN A 52 3.30 23.40 -1.44
C GLN A 52 2.28 24.54 -1.53
N LYS A 53 1.77 25.02 -0.43
CA LYS A 53 0.85 26.18 -0.42
C LYS A 53 1.49 27.50 -0.84
N SER A 54 2.78 27.69 -0.63
CA SER A 54 3.49 28.92 -0.99
C SER A 54 3.53 29.17 -2.50
N PHE A 55 3.30 28.15 -3.33
CA PHE A 55 3.19 28.28 -4.79
C PHE A 55 1.87 28.93 -5.24
N GLY A 56 0.93 29.19 -4.32
CA GLY A 56 -0.37 29.77 -4.59
C GLY A 56 -1.32 28.77 -5.25
N GLU A 57 -1.39 28.77 -6.58
CA GLU A 57 -2.25 27.83 -7.30
C GLU A 57 -1.62 26.44 -7.39
N LYS A 58 -2.43 25.40 -7.21
CA LYS A 58 -1.99 23.99 -7.26
C LYS A 58 -1.19 23.63 -8.52
N LYS A 59 -1.55 24.19 -9.67
CA LYS A 59 -0.87 23.95 -10.96
C LYS A 59 0.57 24.44 -11.00
N ASN A 60 0.96 25.38 -10.13
CA ASN A 60 2.31 25.93 -10.02
C ASN A 60 3.17 25.18 -9.01
N ALA A 61 2.56 24.37 -8.15
CA ALA A 61 3.26 23.56 -7.16
C ALA A 61 3.79 22.27 -7.80
N PRO A 62 5.00 21.80 -7.42
CA PRO A 62 5.50 20.49 -7.84
C PRO A 62 4.49 19.39 -7.54
N PHE A 63 4.36 18.41 -8.44
CA PHE A 63 3.60 17.19 -8.18
C PHE A 63 4.46 16.20 -7.41
N ILE A 64 4.12 15.95 -6.14
CA ILE A 64 4.99 15.21 -5.23
C ILE A 64 4.44 13.84 -4.85
N ALA A 65 5.37 12.93 -4.51
CA ALA A 65 5.11 11.69 -3.78
C ALA A 65 5.79 11.71 -2.42
N ILE A 66 5.11 11.17 -1.42
CA ILE A 66 5.66 10.97 -0.06
C ILE A 66 5.63 9.49 0.26
N VAL A 67 6.78 8.95 0.62
CA VAL A 67 6.96 7.57 1.07
C VAL A 67 7.45 7.58 2.49
N ALA A 68 6.66 7.03 3.40
CA ALA A 68 6.97 6.91 4.81
C ALA A 68 7.27 5.43 5.12
N ASP A 69 8.55 5.11 5.27
CA ASP A 69 9.04 3.75 5.43
C ASP A 69 9.54 3.50 6.85
N ASP A 70 9.10 2.38 7.44
CA ASP A 70 9.44 1.92 8.79
C ASP A 70 9.31 3.01 9.86
N ILE A 71 8.28 3.83 9.73
CA ILE A 71 7.96 4.86 10.72
C ILE A 71 7.33 4.16 11.92
N LEU A 72 8.13 3.94 12.96
CA LEU A 72 7.71 3.30 14.19
C LEU A 72 7.43 4.33 15.29
N GLY A 73 6.44 4.05 16.15
CA GLY A 73 6.25 4.68 17.44
C GLY A 73 5.31 5.88 17.46
N LYS A 74 5.74 6.96 18.13
CA LYS A 74 4.88 8.09 18.51
C LYS A 74 4.28 8.87 17.33
N ASN A 75 4.90 8.78 16.16
CA ASN A 75 4.60 9.63 15.00
C ASN A 75 3.36 9.18 14.20
N LEU A 76 2.89 7.94 14.42
CA LEU A 76 1.67 7.44 13.79
C LEU A 76 0.45 7.46 14.72
N LYS A 77 0.54 8.19 15.84
CA LYS A 77 -0.56 8.32 16.80
C LYS A 77 -1.69 9.16 16.24
N ARG A 78 -2.86 8.95 16.85
CA ARG A 78 -4.07 9.72 16.60
C ARG A 78 -3.79 11.23 16.65
N ASN A 79 -4.29 11.94 15.63
CA ASN A 79 -4.09 13.38 15.43
C ASN A 79 -2.64 13.80 15.12
N SER A 80 -1.79 12.91 14.60
CA SER A 80 -0.50 13.30 14.02
C SER A 80 -0.71 14.23 12.82
N GLU A 81 0.30 15.04 12.50
CA GLU A 81 0.27 15.87 11.28
C GLU A 81 0.16 15.01 10.03
N LEU A 82 0.74 13.80 10.04
CA LEU A 82 0.59 12.83 8.94
C LEU A 82 -0.85 12.38 8.77
N SER A 83 -1.58 12.08 9.87
CA SER A 83 -3.01 11.74 9.82
C SER A 83 -3.83 12.90 9.24
N PHE A 84 -3.49 14.11 9.63
CA PHE A 84 -4.14 15.31 9.14
C PHE A 84 -3.82 15.57 7.66
N PHE A 85 -2.57 15.35 7.26
CA PHE A 85 -2.13 15.47 5.87
C PHE A 85 -2.83 14.44 4.96
N ALA A 86 -3.01 13.20 5.43
CA ALA A 86 -3.66 12.14 4.66
C ALA A 86 -5.10 12.49 4.22
N THR A 87 -5.81 13.33 4.99
CA THR A 87 -7.15 13.78 4.60
C THR A 87 -7.15 14.87 3.53
N ARG A 88 -6.00 15.51 3.28
CA ARG A 88 -5.88 16.69 2.40
C ARG A 88 -4.66 16.69 1.49
N PHE A 89 -3.93 15.60 1.37
CA PHE A 89 -2.69 15.51 0.57
C PHE A 89 -2.89 15.97 -0.89
N ARG A 90 -4.07 15.72 -1.45
CA ARG A 90 -4.41 16.17 -2.81
C ARG A 90 -4.45 17.71 -2.96
N HIS A 91 -4.74 18.42 -1.88
CA HIS A 91 -4.70 19.89 -1.87
C HIS A 91 -3.27 20.44 -1.84
N ALA A 92 -2.31 19.61 -1.41
CA ALA A 92 -0.89 19.90 -1.45
C ALA A 92 -0.21 19.44 -2.74
N ASN A 93 -0.95 19.19 -3.81
CA ASN A 93 -0.45 18.61 -5.06
C ASN A 93 0.37 17.33 -4.84
N CYS A 94 0.02 16.55 -3.81
CA CYS A 94 0.60 15.26 -3.54
C CYS A 94 -0.25 14.17 -4.21
N GLY A 95 0.35 13.43 -5.13
CA GLY A 95 -0.32 12.35 -5.87
C GLY A 95 -0.24 11.01 -5.20
N LEU A 96 0.79 10.78 -4.36
CA LEU A 96 1.00 9.55 -3.63
C LEU A 96 1.43 9.84 -2.20
N LEU A 97 0.72 9.23 -1.24
CA LEU A 97 1.17 9.08 0.14
C LEU A 97 1.21 7.57 0.44
N ALA A 98 2.40 6.99 0.48
CA ALA A 98 2.62 5.59 0.79
C ALA A 98 3.20 5.44 2.20
N ILE A 99 2.64 4.52 2.99
CA ILE A 99 3.10 4.24 4.36
C ILE A 99 3.39 2.76 4.48
N PHE A 100 4.64 2.43 4.78
CA PHE A 100 5.09 1.06 5.03
C PHE A 100 5.25 0.84 6.54
N THR A 101 4.68 -0.23 7.05
CA THR A 101 4.73 -0.57 8.47
C THR A 101 4.80 -2.07 8.70
N GLN A 102 5.50 -2.47 9.75
CA GLN A 102 5.53 -3.85 10.22
C GLN A 102 4.43 -4.15 11.24
N ASN A 103 3.77 -3.12 11.77
CA ASN A 103 2.72 -3.27 12.77
C ASN A 103 1.46 -2.50 12.34
N PHE A 104 0.43 -3.26 11.99
CA PHE A 104 -0.84 -2.71 11.51
C PHE A 104 -1.47 -1.71 12.50
N LYS A 105 -1.53 -2.05 13.79
CA LYS A 105 -2.15 -1.17 14.82
C LYS A 105 -1.30 0.05 15.20
N SER A 106 -0.05 0.13 14.75
CA SER A 106 0.75 1.35 14.93
C SER A 106 0.33 2.49 14.00
N VAL A 107 -0.37 2.17 12.90
CA VAL A 107 -0.93 3.16 11.98
C VAL A 107 -2.24 3.70 12.54
N ASP A 108 -2.37 5.02 12.58
CA ASP A 108 -3.60 5.68 13.04
C ASP A 108 -4.81 5.24 12.21
N THR A 109 -5.96 5.10 12.87
CA THR A 109 -7.23 4.75 12.23
C THR A 109 -7.62 5.74 11.12
N ILE A 110 -7.30 7.05 11.28
CA ILE A 110 -7.54 8.05 10.24
C ILE A 110 -6.75 7.71 8.97
N LEU A 111 -5.49 7.31 9.09
CA LEU A 111 -4.67 6.89 7.96
C LEU A 111 -5.24 5.63 7.30
N ARG A 112 -5.58 4.62 8.09
CA ARG A 112 -6.14 3.37 7.59
C ARG A 112 -7.47 3.58 6.86
N ASN A 113 -8.38 4.36 7.44
CA ASN A 113 -9.71 4.64 6.86
C ASN A 113 -9.66 5.52 5.60
N ASN A 114 -8.60 6.30 5.42
CA ASN A 114 -8.40 7.12 4.23
C ASN A 114 -7.51 6.44 3.16
N SER A 115 -7.04 5.22 3.42
CA SER A 115 -6.27 4.48 2.44
C SER A 115 -7.16 4.00 1.30
N SER A 116 -6.78 4.31 0.07
CA SER A 116 -7.45 3.85 -1.16
C SER A 116 -6.96 2.46 -1.58
N ASP A 117 -5.73 2.14 -1.20
CA ASP A 117 -5.00 0.97 -1.65
C ASP A 117 -4.27 0.34 -0.45
N ILE A 118 -4.41 -0.97 -0.26
CA ILE A 118 -3.82 -1.71 0.84
C ILE A 118 -2.99 -2.87 0.28
N ILE A 119 -1.74 -2.96 0.69
CA ILE A 119 -0.84 -4.05 0.33
C ILE A 119 -0.50 -4.84 1.58
N ILE A 120 -0.78 -6.15 1.56
CA ILE A 120 -0.61 -7.04 2.70
C ILE A 120 0.33 -8.18 2.32
N PHE A 121 1.55 -8.13 2.83
CA PHE A 121 2.50 -9.22 2.71
C PHE A 121 2.14 -10.38 3.66
N LYS A 122 2.76 -11.53 3.44
CA LYS A 122 2.54 -12.72 4.28
C LYS A 122 2.83 -12.43 5.75
N GLN A 123 1.79 -12.50 6.57
CA GLN A 123 1.87 -12.28 8.02
C GLN A 123 2.17 -13.60 8.73
N THR A 124 3.15 -13.59 9.62
CA THR A 124 3.45 -14.70 10.53
C THR A 124 2.69 -14.58 11.85
N ASN A 125 2.26 -13.38 12.19
CA ASN A 125 1.51 -13.11 13.42
C ASN A 125 0.00 -13.19 13.14
N LYS A 126 -0.64 -14.26 13.67
CA LYS A 126 -2.06 -14.51 13.53
C LYS A 126 -2.92 -13.33 14.02
N ARG A 127 -2.56 -12.75 15.18
CA ARG A 127 -3.31 -11.61 15.75
C ARG A 127 -3.31 -10.37 14.84
N GLN A 128 -2.20 -10.11 14.15
CA GLN A 128 -2.16 -9.01 13.17
C GLN A 128 -3.06 -9.30 11.98
N LEU A 129 -3.06 -10.53 11.48
CA LEU A 129 -3.92 -10.92 10.37
C LEU A 129 -5.41 -10.82 10.74
N GLU A 130 -5.80 -11.27 11.93
CA GLU A 130 -7.17 -11.12 12.45
C GLU A 130 -7.59 -9.64 12.53
N GLN A 131 -6.70 -8.77 12.96
CA GLN A 131 -6.97 -7.32 13.04
C GLN A 131 -7.12 -6.66 11.66
N ILE A 132 -6.37 -7.12 10.66
CA ILE A 132 -6.49 -6.65 9.28
C ILE A 132 -7.82 -7.15 8.67
N GLU A 133 -8.16 -8.42 8.90
CA GLU A 133 -9.44 -9.00 8.48
C GLU A 133 -10.63 -8.27 9.10
N GLU A 134 -10.58 -8.00 10.41
CA GLU A 134 -11.64 -7.26 11.11
C GLU A 134 -11.88 -5.88 10.48
N GLU A 135 -10.83 -5.20 10.03
CA GLU A 135 -10.93 -3.84 9.50
C GLU A 135 -11.27 -3.79 8.00
N TYR A 136 -10.71 -4.68 7.20
CA TYR A 136 -10.88 -4.65 5.74
C TYR A 136 -11.67 -5.83 5.18
N GLY A 137 -11.89 -6.88 5.97
CA GLY A 137 -12.53 -8.11 5.52
C GLY A 137 -14.02 -7.98 5.23
N GLY A 138 -14.71 -6.97 5.81
CA GLY A 138 -16.14 -6.79 5.66
C GLY A 138 -16.62 -6.64 4.21
N VAL A 139 -15.78 -6.09 3.33
CA VAL A 139 -16.07 -5.93 1.89
C VAL A 139 -16.09 -7.28 1.17
N TYR A 140 -15.45 -8.31 1.73
CA TYR A 140 -15.22 -9.61 1.08
C TYR A 140 -16.12 -10.73 1.64
N GLU A 141 -17.17 -10.40 2.39
CA GLU A 141 -18.22 -11.34 2.85
C GLU A 141 -17.68 -12.62 3.52
N GLY A 142 -16.66 -12.48 4.36
CA GLY A 142 -16.02 -13.60 5.06
C GLY A 142 -14.98 -14.38 4.25
N LYS A 143 -14.75 -14.03 2.98
CA LYS A 143 -13.76 -14.69 2.09
C LYS A 143 -12.36 -14.03 2.14
N PHE A 144 -12.15 -13.05 2.98
CA PHE A 144 -10.88 -12.32 3.08
C PHE A 144 -9.69 -13.24 3.32
N LEU A 145 -9.77 -14.19 4.26
CA LEU A 145 -8.67 -15.11 4.56
C LEU A 145 -8.36 -16.06 3.40
N GLU A 146 -9.36 -16.43 2.61
CA GLU A 146 -9.17 -17.24 1.42
C GLU A 146 -8.42 -16.46 0.34
N LEU A 147 -8.88 -15.25 0.03
CA LEU A 147 -8.19 -14.32 -0.89
C LEU A 147 -6.75 -14.05 -0.44
N TYR A 148 -6.56 -13.82 0.86
CA TYR A 148 -5.23 -13.62 1.42
C TYR A 148 -4.31 -14.84 1.23
N LYS A 149 -4.79 -16.05 1.48
CA LYS A 149 -4.03 -17.30 1.25
C LYS A 149 -3.66 -17.48 -0.21
N ILE A 150 -4.60 -17.25 -1.12
CA ILE A 150 -4.38 -17.31 -2.57
C ILE A 150 -3.31 -16.29 -2.97
N ALA A 151 -3.48 -15.04 -2.55
CA ALA A 151 -2.58 -13.95 -2.94
C ALA A 151 -1.17 -14.11 -2.40
N THR A 152 -1.02 -14.58 -1.16
CA THR A 152 0.29 -14.72 -0.49
C THR A 152 0.92 -16.09 -0.66
N ALA A 153 0.36 -16.96 -1.51
CA ALA A 153 0.97 -18.22 -1.88
C ALA A 153 2.26 -17.97 -2.67
N GLY A 154 3.36 -18.56 -2.21
CA GLY A 154 4.68 -18.36 -2.80
C GLY A 154 5.52 -17.27 -2.12
N LYS A 155 6.74 -17.12 -2.63
CA LYS A 155 7.73 -16.20 -2.07
C LYS A 155 7.51 -14.80 -2.64
N TYR A 156 7.50 -13.78 -1.79
CA TYR A 156 7.36 -12.37 -2.14
C TYR A 156 5.99 -11.94 -2.72
N ASN A 157 5.01 -12.84 -2.76
CA ASN A 157 3.66 -12.49 -3.16
C ASN A 157 2.93 -11.75 -2.04
N PHE A 158 1.99 -10.89 -2.43
CA PHE A 158 1.18 -10.10 -1.53
C PHE A 158 -0.26 -9.98 -2.02
N LEU A 159 -1.16 -9.71 -1.08
CA LEU A 159 -2.53 -9.31 -1.37
C LEU A 159 -2.57 -7.79 -1.58
N TYR A 160 -3.08 -7.36 -2.73
CA TYR A 160 -3.37 -5.97 -3.01
C TYR A 160 -4.88 -5.75 -3.09
N LEU A 161 -5.37 -4.80 -2.29
CA LEU A 161 -6.77 -4.45 -2.20
C LEU A 161 -6.99 -3.04 -2.70
N ARG A 162 -7.90 -2.86 -3.66
CA ARG A 162 -8.45 -1.55 -4.05
C ARG A 162 -9.72 -1.29 -3.27
N MET A 163 -9.64 -0.49 -2.23
CA MET A 163 -10.77 -0.26 -1.32
C MET A 163 -11.96 0.42 -1.99
N LYS A 164 -11.70 1.27 -2.99
CA LYS A 164 -12.75 2.00 -3.71
C LYS A 164 -13.59 1.11 -4.62
N THR A 165 -13.00 0.09 -5.23
CA THR A 165 -13.66 -0.82 -6.18
C THR A 165 -13.93 -2.19 -5.60
N GLY A 166 -13.48 -2.48 -4.37
CA GLY A 166 -13.60 -3.80 -3.74
C GLY A 166 -12.83 -4.91 -4.44
N GLU A 167 -11.91 -4.55 -5.32
CA GLU A 167 -11.09 -5.51 -6.07
C GLU A 167 -9.93 -6.03 -5.23
N ALA A 168 -9.64 -7.31 -5.35
CA ALA A 168 -8.50 -7.98 -4.74
C ALA A 168 -7.59 -8.60 -5.80
N PHE A 169 -6.28 -8.42 -5.62
CA PHE A 169 -5.27 -8.90 -6.57
C PHE A 169 -4.17 -9.68 -5.85
N ARG A 170 -3.61 -10.67 -6.56
CA ARG A 170 -2.28 -11.18 -6.25
C ARG A 170 -1.27 -10.27 -6.93
N ASN A 171 -0.37 -9.70 -6.14
CA ASN A 171 0.52 -8.64 -6.61
C ASN A 171 -0.29 -7.47 -7.21
N PHE A 172 0.15 -6.85 -8.31
CA PHE A 172 -0.57 -5.72 -8.91
C PHE A 172 -1.43 -6.12 -10.13
N GLU A 173 -1.26 -7.30 -10.66
CA GLU A 173 -1.73 -7.67 -12.00
C GLU A 173 -2.82 -8.75 -12.01
N GLU A 174 -2.72 -9.75 -11.14
CA GLU A 174 -3.64 -10.88 -11.14
C GLU A 174 -4.86 -10.59 -10.27
N LYS A 175 -5.99 -10.22 -10.90
CA LYS A 175 -7.26 -10.04 -10.17
C LYS A 175 -7.78 -11.40 -9.70
N ILE A 176 -7.95 -11.54 -8.38
CA ILE A 176 -8.37 -12.78 -7.72
C ILE A 176 -9.73 -12.66 -7.04
N GLY A 177 -10.28 -11.48 -6.90
CA GLY A 177 -11.59 -11.28 -6.27
C GLY A 177 -12.14 -9.88 -6.45
N GLU A 178 -13.45 -9.76 -6.21
CA GLU A 178 -14.19 -8.51 -6.23
C GLU A 178 -15.46 -8.65 -5.37
N TYR A 179 -15.66 -7.77 -4.39
CA TYR A 179 -16.84 -7.71 -3.51
C TYR A 179 -17.30 -9.10 -3.00
N GLY A 180 -16.35 -9.89 -2.45
CA GLY A 180 -16.66 -11.22 -1.92
C GLY A 180 -16.71 -12.36 -2.95
N ASN A 181 -16.63 -12.09 -4.24
CA ASN A 181 -16.48 -13.12 -5.26
C ASN A 181 -15.01 -13.49 -5.45
N ILE A 182 -14.68 -14.77 -5.36
CA ILE A 182 -13.34 -15.30 -5.66
C ILE A 182 -13.29 -15.74 -7.10
N LEU A 183 -12.48 -15.07 -7.92
CA LEU A 183 -12.44 -15.31 -9.37
C LEU A 183 -11.52 -16.47 -9.75
N VAL A 184 -10.53 -16.81 -8.91
CA VAL A 184 -9.54 -17.86 -9.19
C VAL A 184 -10.09 -19.26 -8.87
N GLY A 185 -11.01 -19.36 -7.88
CA GLY A 185 -11.60 -20.65 -7.50
C GLY A 185 -12.56 -21.24 -8.55
N GLU A 186 -13.23 -20.38 -9.31
CA GLU A 186 -14.14 -20.83 -10.37
C GLU A 186 -13.43 -21.44 -11.57
N ARG A 187 -12.19 -21.00 -11.88
CA ARG A 187 -11.40 -21.61 -12.98
C ARG A 187 -10.83 -22.97 -12.65
N ILE A 188 -10.60 -23.30 -11.38
CA ILE A 188 -10.06 -24.60 -10.96
C ILE A 188 -11.18 -25.65 -11.02
N SER A 189 -12.43 -25.29 -10.69
CA SER A 189 -13.57 -26.20 -10.75
C SER A 189 -13.98 -26.55 -12.18
N ASP A 190 -13.84 -25.62 -13.14
CA ASP A 190 -14.20 -25.85 -14.55
C ASP A 190 -13.15 -26.68 -15.28
N THR A 191 -11.92 -26.77 -14.80
CA THR A 191 -10.84 -27.55 -15.43
C THR A 191 -10.84 -29.00 -14.98
N GLU A 192 -11.37 -29.33 -13.81
CA GLU A 192 -11.50 -30.73 -13.35
C GLU A 192 -12.73 -31.44 -13.87
N ALA A 193 -13.71 -30.71 -14.39
CA ALA A 193 -14.92 -31.32 -14.99
C ALA A 193 -14.73 -31.85 -16.43
N GLY A 194 -13.55 -31.71 -17.01
CA GLY A 194 -13.25 -32.01 -18.40
C GLY A 194 -12.29 -33.19 -18.65
N LEU A 195 -12.05 -34.08 -17.69
CA LEU A 195 -11.31 -35.33 -17.99
C LEU A 195 -12.25 -36.36 -18.63
N PRO A 196 -12.02 -36.75 -19.88
CA PRO A 196 -12.78 -37.82 -20.49
C PRO A 196 -12.46 -39.13 -19.77
N THR A 197 -13.48 -39.79 -19.26
CA THR A 197 -13.39 -41.18 -18.81
C THR A 197 -13.12 -42.03 -20.04
N ASP A 198 -11.88 -42.47 -20.15
CA ASP A 198 -11.48 -43.48 -21.14
C ASP A 198 -12.13 -44.81 -20.75
N THR A 199 -13.26 -45.10 -21.33
CA THR A 199 -13.87 -46.42 -21.31
C THR A 199 -13.29 -47.22 -22.48
N GLY A 200 -12.10 -47.81 -22.20
CA GLY A 200 -11.55 -48.84 -23.06
C GLY A 200 -12.45 -50.09 -23.02
N ALA A 201 -12.94 -50.48 -24.18
CA ALA A 201 -13.40 -51.84 -24.49
C ALA A 201 -12.29 -52.58 -25.22
#